data_4938d3297a776cf2152819ee6b208956
#
_entry.id   4938d3297a776cf2152819ee6b208956
#
_cell.length_a   1.000
_cell.length_b   1.000
_cell.length_c   1.000
_cell.angle_alpha   90.00
_cell.angle_beta   90.00
_cell.angle_gamma   90.00
#
_symmetry.space_group_name_H-M   'P 1'
#
loop_
_entity.id
_entity.type
_entity.pdbx_description
1 polymer ?
#
loop_
_entity_poly.entity_id
_entity_poly.type
_entity_poly.pdbx_seq_one_letter_code
_entity_poly.pdbx_strand_id
1 'polypeptide(L)'
;TGEKVGVVRVRLFRPFSAEALLTAIPESAERIAVLDRTKESGALGEPLYLDVNAALFAAGRTAKVCGGRYGLGSKEFTPAMVKAVFDALDTMEAGQHFTVGIDDDVTHLSLPIDARFALPDEGVISCKFFGLGADGTVGANKSAIKMMSAQTDRQVQAYFAYDSKKSGGYTVSHLRIGAAPIRAPYLIGQADFLACHQPTLMNLDVVAQSVKPDGTVLLNLPDGMEIPAKLRRSIAKCHALLYAIDADAIAAQCGLGGRINTVMQTAFFQLNAFLPEKQRQQLLTESVQAAYAKKGEQ
;
A
#
# COMPACT_ATOMS: atom_id res chain seq x y z
N THR A 1 -4.94 -15.88 -10.05
CA THR A 1 -6.34 -16.38 -9.97
C THR A 1 -6.61 -17.53 -10.94
N GLY A 2 -5.80 -17.72 -11.99
CA GLY A 2 -6.00 -18.74 -13.02
C GLY A 2 -7.04 -18.37 -14.10
N GLU A 3 -7.57 -17.16 -14.06
CA GLU A 3 -8.53 -16.65 -15.05
C GLU A 3 -7.83 -16.19 -16.33
N LYS A 4 -8.48 -16.39 -17.47
CA LYS A 4 -7.99 -15.96 -18.79
C LYS A 4 -8.33 -14.49 -19.02
N VAL A 5 -7.54 -13.59 -18.42
CA VAL A 5 -7.72 -12.14 -18.50
C VAL A 5 -6.43 -11.46 -18.96
N GLY A 6 -6.57 -10.28 -19.57
CA GLY A 6 -5.44 -9.45 -19.98
C GLY A 6 -5.63 -7.99 -19.57
N VAL A 7 -4.55 -7.24 -19.51
CA VAL A 7 -4.57 -5.79 -19.22
C VAL A 7 -3.75 -5.05 -20.26
N VAL A 8 -4.38 -4.11 -20.94
CA VAL A 8 -3.71 -3.15 -21.82
C VAL A 8 -3.54 -1.83 -21.09
N ARG A 9 -2.32 -1.33 -20.99
CA ARG A 9 -2.03 -0.06 -20.36
C ARG A 9 -1.72 1.00 -21.42
N VAL A 10 -2.64 1.94 -21.61
CA VAL A 10 -2.43 3.09 -22.50
C VAL A 10 -1.51 4.09 -21.77
N ARG A 11 -0.27 4.19 -22.20
CA ARG A 11 0.73 5.12 -21.63
C ARG A 11 0.76 6.46 -22.34
N LEU A 12 0.61 6.45 -23.67
CA LEU A 12 0.52 7.65 -24.49
C LEU A 12 -0.95 7.86 -24.87
N PHE A 13 -1.61 8.76 -24.16
CA PHE A 13 -3.03 9.04 -24.37
C PHE A 13 -3.28 9.95 -25.57
N ARG A 14 -2.39 10.90 -25.84
CA ARG A 14 -2.43 11.79 -27.01
C ARG A 14 -1.04 11.98 -27.63
N PRO A 15 -0.89 11.79 -28.96
CA PRO A 15 -1.90 11.34 -29.90
C PRO A 15 -2.30 9.88 -29.63
N PHE A 16 -3.60 9.55 -29.75
CA PHE A 16 -4.09 8.19 -29.54
C PHE A 16 -3.76 7.31 -30.73
N SER A 17 -3.12 6.16 -30.49
CA SER A 17 -2.80 5.19 -31.54
C SER A 17 -3.81 4.04 -31.53
N ALA A 18 -4.79 4.09 -32.44
CA ALA A 18 -5.74 3.01 -32.62
C ALA A 18 -5.04 1.71 -33.06
N GLU A 19 -4.04 1.79 -33.92
CA GLU A 19 -3.26 0.64 -34.40
C GLU A 19 -2.57 -0.10 -33.22
N ALA A 20 -1.89 0.66 -32.35
CA ALA A 20 -1.22 0.06 -31.19
C ALA A 20 -2.21 -0.59 -30.21
N LEU A 21 -3.38 0.05 -30.00
CA LEU A 21 -4.44 -0.52 -29.19
C LEU A 21 -4.95 -1.85 -29.78
N LEU A 22 -5.32 -1.85 -31.05
CA LEU A 22 -5.88 -3.00 -31.74
C LEU A 22 -4.90 -4.17 -31.81
N THR A 23 -3.60 -3.89 -31.98
CA THR A 23 -2.54 -4.90 -31.93
C THR A 23 -2.39 -5.50 -30.53
N ALA A 24 -2.60 -4.71 -29.48
CA ALA A 24 -2.45 -5.18 -28.10
C ALA A 24 -3.65 -5.99 -27.59
N ILE A 25 -4.85 -5.80 -28.19
CA ILE A 25 -6.06 -6.52 -27.78
C ILE A 25 -6.22 -7.77 -28.66
N PRO A 26 -6.16 -8.99 -28.09
CA PRO A 26 -6.39 -10.23 -28.86
C PRO A 26 -7.75 -10.22 -29.55
N GLU A 27 -7.84 -10.88 -30.73
CA GLU A 27 -9.12 -11.01 -31.46
C GLU A 27 -10.16 -11.80 -30.65
N SER A 28 -9.70 -12.70 -29.79
CA SER A 28 -10.54 -13.49 -28.90
C SER A 28 -11.11 -12.70 -27.70
N ALA A 29 -10.76 -11.42 -27.53
CA ALA A 29 -11.29 -10.59 -26.45
C ALA A 29 -12.72 -10.13 -26.80
N GLU A 30 -13.70 -10.77 -26.21
CA GLU A 30 -15.14 -10.48 -26.42
C GLU A 30 -15.67 -9.38 -25.48
N ARG A 31 -15.01 -9.15 -24.34
CA ARG A 31 -15.46 -8.23 -23.30
C ARG A 31 -14.31 -7.34 -22.85
N ILE A 32 -14.53 -6.05 -22.81
CA ILE A 32 -13.53 -5.05 -22.50
C ILE A 32 -14.09 -4.05 -21.49
N ALA A 33 -13.43 -3.92 -20.33
CA ALA A 33 -13.66 -2.81 -19.41
C ALA A 33 -12.60 -1.72 -19.66
N VAL A 34 -13.05 -0.52 -19.98
CA VAL A 34 -12.15 0.64 -20.13
C VAL A 34 -12.23 1.44 -18.85
N LEU A 35 -11.09 1.62 -18.20
CA LEU A 35 -11.00 2.34 -16.92
C LEU A 35 -10.38 3.73 -17.13
N ASP A 36 -11.16 4.75 -16.82
CA ASP A 36 -10.75 6.16 -16.83
C ASP A 36 -10.59 6.71 -15.41
N ARG A 37 -9.49 7.39 -15.14
CA ARG A 37 -9.27 8.12 -13.88
C ARG A 37 -9.73 9.57 -13.99
N THR A 38 -10.86 9.77 -14.63
CA THR A 38 -11.50 11.07 -14.81
C THR A 38 -13.00 10.90 -14.85
N LYS A 39 -13.74 12.01 -14.75
CA LYS A 39 -15.17 12.11 -15.01
C LYS A 39 -15.41 13.20 -16.04
N GLU A 40 -15.98 12.85 -17.19
CA GLU A 40 -16.33 13.80 -18.25
C GLU A 40 -17.83 14.11 -18.14
N SER A 41 -18.13 15.20 -17.47
CA SER A 41 -19.53 15.59 -17.22
C SER A 41 -20.22 16.02 -18.51
N GLY A 42 -21.38 15.42 -18.81
CA GLY A 42 -22.17 15.73 -20.01
C GLY A 42 -21.74 14.98 -21.28
N ALA A 43 -20.67 14.18 -21.23
CA ALA A 43 -20.29 13.30 -22.35
C ALA A 43 -21.01 11.94 -22.26
N LEU A 44 -21.01 11.21 -23.37
CA LEU A 44 -21.57 9.84 -23.45
C LEU A 44 -20.69 8.81 -22.70
N GLY A 45 -19.49 9.19 -22.31
CA GLY A 45 -18.54 8.37 -21.56
C GLY A 45 -17.24 9.15 -21.34
N GLU A 46 -16.33 8.54 -20.59
CA GLU A 46 -15.04 9.09 -20.31
C GLU A 46 -14.12 9.03 -21.54
N PRO A 47 -13.07 9.87 -21.63
CA PRO A 47 -12.29 10.06 -22.84
C PRO A 47 -11.64 8.80 -23.40
N LEU A 48 -11.02 7.95 -22.57
CA LEU A 48 -10.40 6.72 -23.06
C LEU A 48 -11.47 5.72 -23.53
N TYR A 49 -12.59 5.61 -22.81
CA TYR A 49 -13.71 4.77 -23.20
C TYR A 49 -14.23 5.14 -24.61
N LEU A 50 -14.37 6.43 -24.91
CA LEU A 50 -14.83 6.89 -26.22
C LEU A 50 -13.81 6.60 -27.31
N ASP A 51 -12.50 6.81 -27.08
CA ASP A 51 -11.44 6.50 -28.03
C ASP A 51 -11.34 4.99 -28.34
N VAL A 52 -11.48 4.15 -27.32
CA VAL A 52 -11.46 2.69 -27.49
C VAL A 52 -12.65 2.22 -28.32
N ASN A 53 -13.87 2.73 -28.04
CA ASN A 53 -15.05 2.41 -28.84
C ASN A 53 -14.88 2.86 -30.29
N ALA A 54 -14.39 4.07 -30.52
CA ALA A 54 -14.15 4.59 -31.88
C ALA A 54 -13.13 3.73 -32.65
N ALA A 55 -12.04 3.32 -32.00
CA ALA A 55 -11.03 2.47 -32.61
C ALA A 55 -11.55 1.08 -32.95
N LEU A 56 -12.31 0.44 -32.06
CA LEU A 56 -12.91 -0.88 -32.29
C LEU A 56 -13.96 -0.81 -33.40
N PHE A 57 -14.80 0.21 -33.40
CA PHE A 57 -15.82 0.45 -34.44
C PHE A 57 -15.18 0.62 -35.81
N ALA A 58 -14.16 1.48 -35.93
CA ALA A 58 -13.45 1.73 -37.18
C ALA A 58 -12.76 0.47 -37.71
N ALA A 59 -12.35 -0.45 -36.86
CA ALA A 59 -11.73 -1.71 -37.20
C ALA A 59 -12.76 -2.86 -37.46
N GLY A 60 -14.07 -2.59 -37.31
CA GLY A 60 -15.12 -3.60 -37.46
C GLY A 60 -15.09 -4.68 -36.38
N ARG A 61 -14.48 -4.42 -35.21
CA ARG A 61 -14.41 -5.39 -34.10
C ARG A 61 -15.65 -5.32 -33.22
N THR A 62 -16.25 -6.46 -32.92
CA THR A 62 -17.48 -6.60 -32.15
C THR A 62 -17.18 -7.10 -30.75
N ALA A 63 -16.60 -6.28 -29.89
CA ALA A 63 -16.46 -6.58 -28.46
C ALA A 63 -17.51 -5.82 -27.64
N LYS A 64 -17.99 -6.42 -26.54
CA LYS A 64 -18.78 -5.69 -25.54
C LYS A 64 -17.86 -4.78 -24.74
N VAL A 65 -18.05 -3.47 -24.84
CA VAL A 65 -17.21 -2.47 -24.14
C VAL A 65 -18.01 -1.79 -23.05
N CYS A 66 -17.47 -1.79 -21.83
CA CYS A 66 -18.04 -1.10 -20.66
C CYS A 66 -17.09 0.00 -20.20
N GLY A 67 -17.62 1.13 -19.72
CA GLY A 67 -16.85 2.26 -19.19
C GLY A 67 -16.80 2.28 -17.66
N GLY A 68 -15.63 2.37 -17.07
CA GLY A 68 -15.45 2.40 -15.62
C GLY A 68 -14.66 3.60 -15.13
N ARG A 69 -15.08 4.19 -14.03
CA ARG A 69 -14.36 5.26 -13.33
C ARG A 69 -13.72 4.74 -12.06
N TYR A 70 -12.47 5.13 -11.81
CA TYR A 70 -11.71 4.71 -10.63
C TYR A 70 -10.79 5.82 -10.12
N GLY A 71 -10.33 5.72 -8.88
CA GLY A 71 -9.21 6.49 -8.35
C GLY A 71 -9.41 8.02 -8.29
N LEU A 72 -10.63 8.53 -8.49
CA LEU A 72 -10.93 9.94 -8.36
C LEU A 72 -10.68 10.43 -6.93
N GLY A 73 -10.24 11.68 -6.77
CA GLY A 73 -9.91 12.23 -5.46
C GLY A 73 -8.74 11.50 -4.77
N SER A 74 -7.80 10.99 -5.55
CA SER A 74 -6.63 10.22 -5.05
C SER A 74 -6.99 8.94 -4.29
N LYS A 75 -8.17 8.37 -4.54
CA LYS A 75 -8.56 7.08 -3.94
C LYS A 75 -7.67 5.95 -4.45
N GLU A 76 -7.42 4.98 -3.57
CA GLU A 76 -6.69 3.76 -3.90
C GLU A 76 -7.38 2.94 -4.98
N PHE A 77 -6.58 2.17 -5.72
CA PHE A 77 -7.06 1.15 -6.64
C PHE A 77 -6.37 -0.18 -6.31
N THR A 78 -7.08 -1.04 -5.61
CA THR A 78 -6.55 -2.27 -5.01
C THR A 78 -6.76 -3.50 -5.89
N PRO A 79 -6.06 -4.62 -5.65
CA PRO A 79 -6.33 -5.89 -6.33
C PRO A 79 -7.77 -6.37 -6.22
N ALA A 80 -8.43 -6.14 -5.08
CA ALA A 80 -9.85 -6.45 -4.90
C ALA A 80 -10.75 -5.67 -5.86
N MET A 81 -10.42 -4.40 -6.11
CA MET A 81 -11.13 -3.58 -7.09
C MET A 81 -10.91 -4.06 -8.52
N VAL A 82 -9.68 -4.47 -8.87
CA VAL A 82 -9.38 -5.07 -10.17
C VAL A 82 -10.18 -6.37 -10.36
N LYS A 83 -10.23 -7.22 -9.32
CA LYS A 83 -11.04 -8.45 -9.36
C LYS A 83 -12.52 -8.14 -9.57
N ALA A 84 -13.07 -7.17 -8.85
CA ALA A 84 -14.46 -6.74 -9.01
C ALA A 84 -14.79 -6.28 -10.45
N VAL A 85 -13.86 -5.60 -11.13
CA VAL A 85 -14.02 -5.21 -12.52
C VAL A 85 -14.07 -6.46 -13.45
N PHE A 86 -13.18 -7.42 -13.26
CA PHE A 86 -13.19 -8.65 -14.07
C PHE A 86 -14.46 -9.46 -13.82
N ASP A 87 -14.91 -9.60 -12.57
CA ASP A 87 -16.14 -10.31 -12.24
C ASP A 87 -17.39 -9.64 -12.88
N ALA A 88 -17.41 -8.32 -12.88
CA ALA A 88 -18.52 -7.56 -13.46
C ALA A 88 -18.61 -7.72 -14.99
N LEU A 89 -17.49 -7.94 -15.68
CA LEU A 89 -17.49 -8.17 -17.13
C LEU A 89 -18.29 -9.39 -17.57
N ASP A 90 -18.51 -10.35 -16.68
CA ASP A 90 -19.30 -11.57 -17.00
C ASP A 90 -20.79 -11.28 -17.18
N THR A 91 -21.28 -10.25 -16.52
CA THR A 91 -22.72 -9.89 -16.48
C THR A 91 -23.05 -8.57 -17.14
N MET A 92 -22.06 -7.71 -17.41
CA MET A 92 -22.30 -6.40 -18.00
C MET A 92 -22.60 -6.47 -19.51
N GLU A 93 -23.52 -5.62 -19.93
CA GLU A 93 -23.83 -5.40 -21.33
C GLU A 93 -23.00 -4.26 -21.92
N ALA A 94 -22.85 -4.25 -23.27
CA ALA A 94 -22.14 -3.20 -23.99
C ALA A 94 -22.76 -1.82 -23.69
N GLY A 95 -21.90 -0.83 -23.48
CA GLY A 95 -22.34 0.54 -23.18
C GLY A 95 -22.69 0.80 -21.73
N GLN A 96 -22.69 -0.20 -20.85
CA GLN A 96 -22.87 0.03 -19.41
C GLN A 96 -21.68 0.76 -18.81
N HIS A 97 -21.99 1.60 -17.81
CA HIS A 97 -21.01 2.34 -17.02
C HIS A 97 -21.02 1.89 -15.57
N PHE A 98 -19.87 1.98 -14.92
CA PHE A 98 -19.72 1.65 -13.50
C PHE A 98 -18.68 2.54 -12.82
N THR A 99 -18.68 2.51 -11.50
CA THR A 99 -17.59 3.04 -10.67
C THR A 99 -16.99 1.92 -9.82
N VAL A 100 -15.73 2.01 -9.50
CA VAL A 100 -15.05 1.06 -8.61
C VAL A 100 -14.18 1.80 -7.60
N GLY A 101 -14.35 1.46 -6.32
CA GLY A 101 -13.69 2.18 -5.22
C GLY A 101 -14.18 3.62 -5.03
N ILE A 102 -15.33 3.95 -5.59
CA ILE A 102 -16.01 5.25 -5.47
C ILE A 102 -17.43 4.93 -5.04
N ASP A 103 -17.89 5.49 -3.91
CA ASP A 103 -19.28 5.38 -3.49
C ASP A 103 -20.12 6.37 -4.31
N ASP A 104 -20.93 5.83 -5.20
CA ASP A 104 -21.87 6.58 -6.00
C ASP A 104 -23.26 6.42 -5.39
N ASP A 105 -23.64 7.40 -4.60
CA ASP A 105 -24.91 7.46 -3.89
C ASP A 105 -26.07 8.07 -4.71
N VAL A 106 -25.77 8.56 -5.91
CA VAL A 106 -26.75 9.20 -6.80
C VAL A 106 -27.25 8.24 -7.88
N THR A 107 -26.32 7.60 -8.62
CA THR A 107 -26.67 6.73 -9.74
C THR A 107 -26.46 5.23 -9.44
N HIS A 108 -25.89 4.91 -8.27
CA HIS A 108 -25.68 3.56 -7.75
C HIS A 108 -24.91 2.63 -8.71
N LEU A 109 -23.91 3.19 -9.39
CA LEU A 109 -23.08 2.46 -10.36
C LEU A 109 -21.86 1.78 -9.71
N SER A 110 -21.74 1.84 -8.37
CA SER A 110 -20.59 1.30 -7.66
C SER A 110 -20.59 -0.23 -7.68
N LEU A 111 -19.47 -0.82 -8.15
CA LEU A 111 -19.30 -2.26 -8.10
C LEU A 111 -19.10 -2.74 -6.66
N PRO A 112 -19.67 -3.89 -6.29
CA PRO A 112 -19.36 -4.53 -5.01
C PRO A 112 -17.92 -5.02 -5.00
N ILE A 113 -17.21 -4.83 -3.87
CA ILE A 113 -15.81 -5.22 -3.70
C ILE A 113 -15.72 -6.20 -2.54
N ASP A 114 -15.15 -7.38 -2.77
CA ASP A 114 -14.78 -8.28 -1.67
C ASP A 114 -13.49 -7.77 -1.01
N ALA A 115 -13.65 -7.08 0.12
CA ALA A 115 -12.53 -6.53 0.88
C ALA A 115 -11.58 -7.62 1.44
N ARG A 116 -11.98 -8.90 1.43
CA ARG A 116 -11.14 -10.02 1.87
C ARG A 116 -10.23 -10.53 0.77
N PHE A 117 -10.48 -10.14 -0.49
CA PHE A 117 -9.63 -10.55 -1.60
C PHE A 117 -8.25 -9.91 -1.48
N ALA A 118 -7.23 -10.74 -1.42
CA ALA A 118 -5.83 -10.34 -1.42
C ALA A 118 -5.04 -11.21 -2.40
N LEU A 119 -4.00 -10.64 -2.98
CA LEU A 119 -3.03 -11.43 -3.73
C LEU A 119 -2.09 -12.14 -2.75
N PRO A 120 -1.61 -13.36 -3.07
CA PRO A 120 -0.59 -14.01 -2.26
C PRO A 120 0.70 -13.16 -2.24
N ASP A 121 1.23 -12.95 -1.04
CA ASP A 121 2.50 -12.24 -0.81
C ASP A 121 3.67 -13.23 -1.02
N GLU A 122 3.91 -13.68 -2.23
CA GLU A 122 4.95 -14.67 -2.56
C GLU A 122 6.36 -14.14 -2.21
N GLY A 123 6.82 -14.42 -0.98
CA GLY A 123 8.15 -14.05 -0.51
C GLY A 123 8.36 -12.55 -0.28
N VAL A 124 7.29 -11.75 -0.21
CA VAL A 124 7.32 -10.33 0.13
C VAL A 124 6.86 -10.12 1.56
N ILE A 125 7.71 -9.49 2.36
CA ILE A 125 7.35 -9.06 3.73
C ILE A 125 6.80 -7.64 3.65
N SER A 126 5.59 -7.46 4.14
CA SER A 126 4.88 -6.19 4.16
C SER A 126 4.93 -5.58 5.56
N CYS A 127 5.47 -4.36 5.68
CA CYS A 127 5.60 -3.67 6.95
C CYS A 127 4.84 -2.34 6.96
N LYS A 128 4.18 -2.02 8.08
CA LYS A 128 3.54 -0.71 8.31
C LYS A 128 4.06 -0.08 9.58
N PHE A 129 4.38 1.22 9.49
CA PHE A 129 4.85 1.99 10.64
C PHE A 129 3.96 3.21 10.80
N PHE A 130 3.38 3.36 11.99
CA PHE A 130 2.56 4.50 12.37
C PHE A 130 3.36 5.46 13.23
N GLY A 131 3.43 6.72 12.81
CA GLY A 131 4.11 7.79 13.51
C GLY A 131 3.38 9.12 13.35
N LEU A 132 3.84 10.14 14.05
CA LEU A 132 3.33 11.52 13.88
C LEU A 132 4.14 12.26 12.81
N GLY A 133 3.53 13.28 12.24
CA GLY A 133 4.24 14.23 11.39
C GLY A 133 5.38 14.89 12.18
N ALA A 134 6.57 14.92 11.59
CA ALA A 134 7.80 15.48 12.17
C ALA A 134 8.40 14.74 13.39
N ASP A 135 7.92 13.55 13.77
CA ASP A 135 8.53 12.74 14.84
C ASP A 135 9.80 11.98 14.38
N GLY A 136 10.14 12.07 13.10
CA GLY A 136 11.33 11.42 12.50
C GLY A 136 11.10 9.98 12.01
N THR A 137 9.94 9.37 12.24
CA THR A 137 9.62 8.00 11.80
C THR A 137 9.83 7.81 10.30
N VAL A 138 9.35 8.73 9.46
CA VAL A 138 9.52 8.69 8.00
C VAL A 138 11.00 8.76 7.62
N GLY A 139 11.78 9.61 8.29
CA GLY A 139 13.22 9.75 8.06
C GLY A 139 13.98 8.46 8.39
N ALA A 140 13.68 7.84 9.54
CA ALA A 140 14.26 6.57 9.95
C ALA A 140 13.94 5.45 8.95
N ASN A 141 12.68 5.33 8.52
CA ASN A 141 12.26 4.33 7.55
C ASN A 141 12.92 4.54 6.17
N LYS A 142 13.08 5.79 5.70
CA LYS A 142 13.84 6.10 4.47
C LYS A 142 15.30 5.67 4.58
N SER A 143 15.94 5.89 5.72
CA SER A 143 17.33 5.48 5.97
C SER A 143 17.45 3.96 6.00
N ALA A 144 16.55 3.27 6.70
CA ALA A 144 16.50 1.81 6.75
C ALA A 144 16.40 1.18 5.36
N ILE A 145 15.50 1.69 4.52
CA ILE A 145 15.32 1.21 3.14
C ILE A 145 16.58 1.42 2.30
N LYS A 146 17.17 2.61 2.34
CA LYS A 146 18.40 2.90 1.59
C LYS A 146 19.54 1.94 1.97
N MET A 147 19.69 1.68 3.25
CA MET A 147 20.71 0.74 3.74
C MET A 147 20.42 -0.70 3.30
N MET A 148 19.19 -1.17 3.45
CA MET A 148 18.79 -2.50 2.98
C MET A 148 19.03 -2.67 1.48
N SER A 149 18.65 -1.68 0.67
CA SER A 149 18.84 -1.70 -0.78
C SER A 149 20.31 -1.65 -1.20
N ALA A 150 21.16 -0.97 -0.43
CA ALA A 150 22.59 -0.83 -0.75
C ALA A 150 23.43 -2.01 -0.27
N GLN A 151 23.04 -2.69 0.79
CA GLN A 151 23.87 -3.71 1.47
C GLN A 151 23.31 -5.13 1.37
N THR A 152 22.16 -5.31 0.70
CA THR A 152 21.53 -6.63 0.52
C THR A 152 21.02 -6.78 -0.90
N ASP A 153 20.86 -8.04 -1.35
CA ASP A 153 20.20 -8.35 -2.64
C ASP A 153 18.68 -8.21 -2.58
N ARG A 154 18.14 -7.65 -1.50
CA ARG A 154 16.70 -7.50 -1.34
C ARG A 154 16.16 -6.34 -2.16
N GLN A 155 15.03 -6.59 -2.82
CA GLN A 155 14.24 -5.55 -3.45
C GLN A 155 13.36 -4.86 -2.40
N VAL A 156 13.33 -3.54 -2.42
CA VAL A 156 12.59 -2.75 -1.43
C VAL A 156 11.68 -1.75 -2.14
N GLN A 157 10.44 -1.66 -1.68
CA GLN A 157 9.51 -0.64 -2.12
C GLN A 157 9.00 0.11 -0.89
N ALA A 158 8.91 1.44 -0.98
CA ALA A 158 8.34 2.25 0.08
C ALA A 158 7.36 3.28 -0.45
N TYR A 159 6.31 3.50 0.34
CA TYR A 159 5.39 4.60 0.16
C TYR A 159 5.08 5.23 1.52
N PHE A 160 5.04 6.56 1.57
CA PHE A 160 4.78 7.33 2.78
C PHE A 160 3.48 8.09 2.61
N ALA A 161 2.45 7.68 3.35
CA ALA A 161 1.17 8.36 3.39
C ALA A 161 1.15 9.36 4.54
N TYR A 162 0.59 10.54 4.28
CA TYR A 162 0.44 11.61 5.25
C TYR A 162 -1.03 11.93 5.41
N ASP A 163 -1.49 12.07 6.65
CA ASP A 163 -2.82 12.62 6.90
C ASP A 163 -2.85 14.09 6.47
N SER A 164 -3.92 14.48 5.78
CA SER A 164 -4.10 15.85 5.26
C SER A 164 -4.42 16.90 6.33
N LYS A 165 -4.58 16.51 7.59
CA LYS A 165 -4.81 17.44 8.71
C LYS A 165 -3.58 18.30 8.96
N LYS A 166 -3.78 19.63 9.07
CA LYS A 166 -2.69 20.62 9.17
C LYS A 166 -1.86 20.53 10.47
N SER A 167 -2.39 19.93 11.53
CA SER A 167 -1.67 19.75 12.80
C SER A 167 -2.08 18.42 13.45
N GLY A 168 -1.11 17.70 14.01
CA GLY A 168 -1.34 16.43 14.69
C GLY A 168 -1.70 15.28 13.73
N GLY A 169 -1.47 15.45 12.43
CA GLY A 169 -1.67 14.40 11.43
C GLY A 169 -0.68 13.26 11.65
N TYR A 170 -1.15 12.03 11.50
CA TYR A 170 -0.29 10.85 11.56
C TYR A 170 0.30 10.52 10.19
N THR A 171 1.39 9.81 10.20
CA THR A 171 2.05 9.28 9.00
C THR A 171 2.01 7.76 9.02
N VAL A 172 1.86 7.16 7.84
CA VAL A 172 1.97 5.71 7.68
C VAL A 172 3.05 5.41 6.64
N SER A 173 4.10 4.73 7.07
CA SER A 173 5.11 4.21 6.16
C SER A 173 4.73 2.78 5.76
N HIS A 174 4.58 2.55 4.46
CA HIS A 174 4.34 1.23 3.87
C HIS A 174 5.62 0.74 3.23
N LEU A 175 6.19 -0.34 3.73
CA LEU A 175 7.42 -0.94 3.22
C LEU A 175 7.16 -2.37 2.77
N ARG A 176 7.67 -2.72 1.59
CA ARG A 176 7.71 -4.10 1.11
C ARG A 176 9.15 -4.51 0.86
N ILE A 177 9.51 -5.70 1.30
CA ILE A 177 10.85 -6.25 1.22
C ILE A 177 10.74 -7.66 0.64
N GLY A 178 11.41 -7.92 -0.48
CA GLY A 178 11.32 -9.21 -1.18
C GLY A 178 12.61 -9.60 -1.86
N ALA A 179 12.69 -10.84 -2.36
CA ALA A 179 13.82 -11.33 -3.16
C ALA A 179 13.70 -10.95 -4.64
N ALA A 180 12.49 -10.71 -5.14
CA ALA A 180 12.19 -10.36 -6.52
C ALA A 180 11.69 -8.91 -6.63
N PRO A 181 11.71 -8.29 -7.84
CA PRO A 181 11.20 -6.95 -8.06
C PRO A 181 9.73 -6.79 -7.64
N ILE A 182 9.45 -5.84 -6.77
CA ILE A 182 8.14 -5.58 -6.21
C ILE A 182 7.37 -4.64 -7.14
N ARG A 183 6.21 -5.09 -7.64
CA ARG A 183 5.35 -4.34 -8.58
C ARG A 183 3.95 -4.15 -8.00
N ALA A 184 3.86 -3.64 -6.78
CA ALA A 184 2.60 -3.41 -6.06
C ALA A 184 2.33 -1.91 -5.91
N PRO A 185 1.58 -1.26 -6.84
CA PRO A 185 1.31 0.19 -6.81
C PRO A 185 0.15 0.57 -5.88
N TYR A 186 -0.16 -0.26 -4.90
CA TYR A 186 -1.23 -0.05 -3.90
C TYR A 186 -0.67 -0.12 -2.48
N LEU A 187 -1.37 0.50 -1.53
CA LEU A 187 -0.98 0.52 -0.13
C LEU A 187 -1.12 -0.87 0.53
N ILE A 188 -0.34 -1.10 1.57
CA ILE A 188 -0.44 -2.31 2.38
C ILE A 188 -1.71 -2.22 3.22
N GLY A 189 -2.62 -3.17 3.10
CA GLY A 189 -3.79 -3.30 3.95
C GLY A 189 -3.41 -3.85 5.32
N GLN A 190 -3.11 -5.16 5.38
CA GLN A 190 -2.60 -5.85 6.55
C GLN A 190 -1.10 -6.11 6.40
N ALA A 191 -0.35 -6.04 7.49
CA ALA A 191 1.10 -6.12 7.49
C ALA A 191 1.62 -7.33 8.26
N ASP A 192 2.67 -7.97 7.72
CA ASP A 192 3.44 -9.01 8.41
C ASP A 192 4.15 -8.44 9.64
N PHE A 193 4.59 -7.18 9.54
CA PHE A 193 5.16 -6.41 10.64
C PHE A 193 4.47 -5.05 10.77
N LEU A 194 3.87 -4.79 11.92
CA LEU A 194 3.23 -3.52 12.25
C LEU A 194 3.97 -2.88 13.41
N ALA A 195 4.38 -1.63 13.25
CA ALA A 195 4.94 -0.84 14.35
C ALA A 195 4.12 0.42 14.62
N CYS A 196 3.84 0.69 15.88
CA CYS A 196 3.22 1.92 16.33
C CYS A 196 4.20 2.69 17.23
N HIS A 197 4.77 3.77 16.68
CA HIS A 197 5.79 4.58 17.37
C HIS A 197 5.18 5.54 18.40
N GLN A 198 3.91 5.90 18.22
CA GLN A 198 3.23 6.85 19.08
C GLN A 198 2.06 6.20 19.81
N PRO A 199 2.07 6.17 21.13
CA PRO A 199 1.03 5.53 21.93
C PRO A 199 -0.39 6.00 21.63
N THR A 200 -0.56 7.29 21.35
CA THR A 200 -1.87 7.90 21.02
C THR A 200 -2.50 7.32 19.74
N LEU A 201 -1.67 6.86 18.80
CA LEU A 201 -2.15 6.29 17.54
C LEU A 201 -2.71 4.88 17.67
N MET A 202 -2.40 4.16 18.76
CA MET A 202 -2.94 2.82 19.03
C MET A 202 -4.48 2.79 19.09
N ASN A 203 -5.12 3.94 19.35
CA ASN A 203 -6.58 4.06 19.36
C ASN A 203 -7.20 4.14 17.96
N LEU A 204 -6.40 4.35 16.91
CA LEU A 204 -6.92 4.45 15.55
C LEU A 204 -7.38 3.09 15.02
N ASP A 205 -8.55 3.06 14.42
CA ASP A 205 -9.12 1.86 13.82
C ASP A 205 -8.22 1.24 12.76
N VAL A 206 -7.53 2.08 11.98
CA VAL A 206 -6.62 1.65 10.94
C VAL A 206 -5.42 0.86 11.49
N VAL A 207 -4.97 1.14 12.72
CA VAL A 207 -3.90 0.36 13.36
C VAL A 207 -4.39 -1.06 13.65
N ALA A 208 -5.54 -1.21 14.31
CA ALA A 208 -6.13 -2.51 14.62
C ALA A 208 -6.48 -3.32 13.37
N GLN A 209 -6.95 -2.66 12.29
CA GLN A 209 -7.27 -3.30 11.00
C GLN A 209 -6.03 -3.72 10.21
N SER A 210 -4.86 -3.16 10.53
CA SER A 210 -3.60 -3.47 9.85
C SER A 210 -2.90 -4.72 10.38
N VAL A 211 -3.39 -5.33 11.45
CA VAL A 211 -2.82 -6.57 11.99
C VAL A 211 -3.15 -7.75 11.07
N LYS A 212 -2.12 -8.41 10.55
CA LYS A 212 -2.24 -9.61 9.71
C LYS A 212 -2.27 -10.87 10.59
N PRO A 213 -2.98 -11.94 10.19
CA PRO A 213 -2.85 -13.24 10.84
C PRO A 213 -1.38 -13.69 10.94
N ASP A 214 -0.98 -14.18 12.12
CA ASP A 214 0.39 -14.62 12.46
C ASP A 214 1.47 -13.55 12.26
N GLY A 215 1.08 -12.27 12.16
CA GLY A 215 1.99 -11.15 12.01
C GLY A 215 2.69 -10.76 13.32
N THR A 216 3.59 -9.80 13.23
CA THR A 216 4.30 -9.23 14.39
C THR A 216 3.86 -7.79 14.63
N VAL A 217 3.56 -7.45 15.86
CA VAL A 217 3.18 -6.11 16.31
C VAL A 217 4.20 -5.58 17.30
N LEU A 218 4.80 -4.43 17.01
CA LEU A 218 5.71 -3.70 17.89
C LEU A 218 5.08 -2.39 18.34
N LEU A 219 4.93 -2.20 19.63
CA LEU A 219 4.36 -0.99 20.20
C LEU A 219 5.40 -0.23 21.03
N ASN A 220 5.47 1.09 20.84
CA ASN A 220 6.03 1.96 21.86
C ASN A 220 4.98 2.10 22.95
N LEU A 221 5.21 1.47 24.10
CA LEU A 221 4.27 1.39 25.21
C LEU A 221 4.97 1.85 26.48
N PRO A 222 4.86 3.14 26.83
CA PRO A 222 5.38 3.68 28.09
C PRO A 222 4.80 2.95 29.31
N ASP A 223 5.57 2.89 30.37
CA ASP A 223 5.19 2.22 31.61
C ASP A 223 3.85 2.75 32.15
N GLY A 224 2.99 1.84 32.61
CA GLY A 224 1.65 2.17 33.12
C GLY A 224 0.59 2.43 32.02
N MET A 225 0.93 2.39 30.74
CA MET A 225 -0.05 2.57 29.65
C MET A 225 -0.65 1.23 29.21
N GLU A 226 -1.96 1.21 28.98
CA GLU A 226 -2.66 0.02 28.50
C GLU A 226 -2.85 0.04 26.97
N ILE A 227 -2.78 -1.15 26.37
CA ILE A 227 -3.12 -1.34 24.95
C ILE A 227 -4.64 -1.22 24.79
N PRO A 228 -5.14 -0.37 23.86
CA PRO A 228 -6.57 -0.21 23.63
C PRO A 228 -7.27 -1.54 23.33
N ALA A 229 -8.46 -1.72 23.90
CA ALA A 229 -9.20 -2.98 23.82
C ALA A 229 -9.44 -3.47 22.38
N LYS A 230 -9.63 -2.55 21.42
CA LYS A 230 -9.82 -2.88 20.01
C LYS A 230 -8.55 -3.48 19.39
N LEU A 231 -7.40 -2.86 19.63
CA LEU A 231 -6.11 -3.35 19.14
C LEU A 231 -5.76 -4.69 19.78
N ARG A 232 -5.95 -4.82 21.11
CA ARG A 232 -5.73 -6.07 21.85
C ARG A 232 -6.58 -7.22 21.30
N ARG A 233 -7.86 -6.98 21.01
CA ARG A 233 -8.73 -7.98 20.36
C ARG A 233 -8.27 -8.35 18.95
N SER A 234 -7.80 -7.39 18.18
CA SER A 234 -7.29 -7.64 16.83
C SER A 234 -6.03 -8.50 16.85
N ILE A 235 -5.08 -8.18 17.75
CA ILE A 235 -3.85 -8.97 17.96
C ILE A 235 -4.21 -10.41 18.34
N ALA A 236 -5.11 -10.59 19.32
CA ALA A 236 -5.53 -11.92 19.76
C ALA A 236 -6.25 -12.70 18.64
N LYS A 237 -7.17 -12.07 17.91
CA LYS A 237 -7.90 -12.69 16.80
C LYS A 237 -6.97 -13.14 15.66
N CYS A 238 -5.92 -12.36 15.40
CA CYS A 238 -4.94 -12.64 14.36
C CYS A 238 -3.81 -13.56 14.84
N HIS A 239 -3.80 -14.01 16.09
CA HIS A 239 -2.69 -14.78 16.70
C HIS A 239 -1.32 -14.09 16.50
N ALA A 240 -1.30 -12.75 16.43
CA ALA A 240 -0.11 -11.98 16.14
C ALA A 240 0.84 -11.97 17.36
N LEU A 241 2.14 -12.00 17.09
CA LEU A 241 3.17 -11.84 18.11
C LEU A 241 3.22 -10.38 18.55
N LEU A 242 3.08 -10.13 19.85
CA LEU A 242 3.12 -8.79 20.42
C LEU A 242 4.44 -8.54 21.13
N TYR A 243 5.12 -7.46 20.75
CA TYR A 243 6.26 -6.89 21.42
C TYR A 243 5.94 -5.47 21.88
N ALA A 244 6.25 -5.16 23.11
CA ALA A 244 6.08 -3.82 23.68
C ALA A 244 7.40 -3.36 24.28
N ILE A 245 7.79 -2.13 24.00
CA ILE A 245 8.99 -1.51 24.55
C ILE A 245 8.66 -0.07 24.98
N ASP A 246 9.24 0.38 26.08
CA ASP A 246 9.26 1.80 26.43
C ASP A 246 10.43 2.47 25.72
N ALA A 247 10.18 2.90 24.47
CA ALA A 247 11.22 3.50 23.65
C ALA A 247 11.62 4.89 24.15
N ASP A 248 10.73 5.59 24.87
CA ASP A 248 11.02 6.89 25.48
C ASP A 248 12.00 6.75 26.65
N ALA A 249 11.77 5.79 27.56
CA ALA A 249 12.68 5.50 28.66
C ALA A 249 14.06 5.02 28.16
N ILE A 250 14.08 4.12 27.16
CA ILE A 250 15.34 3.64 26.56
C ILE A 250 16.10 4.79 25.90
N ALA A 251 15.42 5.64 25.13
CA ALA A 251 16.05 6.79 24.48
C ALA A 251 16.63 7.77 25.50
N ALA A 252 15.93 8.00 26.61
CA ALA A 252 16.43 8.84 27.70
C ALA A 252 17.68 8.25 28.37
N GLN A 253 17.68 6.94 28.66
CA GLN A 253 18.84 6.24 29.25
C GLN A 253 20.07 6.27 28.33
N CYS A 254 19.87 6.21 27.01
CA CYS A 254 20.94 6.29 26.03
C CYS A 254 21.37 7.74 25.68
N GLY A 255 20.82 8.76 26.35
CA GLY A 255 21.15 10.17 26.05
C GLY A 255 20.59 10.66 24.71
N LEU A 256 19.63 9.94 24.12
CA LEU A 256 19.05 10.28 22.83
C LEU A 256 17.92 11.34 22.93
N GLY A 257 17.52 11.72 24.13
CA GLY A 257 16.37 12.60 24.39
C GLY A 257 15.09 11.98 23.83
N GLY A 258 14.23 12.76 23.19
CA GLY A 258 12.97 12.26 22.60
C GLY A 258 13.11 11.53 21.27
N ARG A 259 14.30 11.04 20.90
CA ARG A 259 14.54 10.38 19.61
C ARG A 259 14.34 8.87 19.68
N ILE A 260 13.09 8.47 19.82
CA ILE A 260 12.69 7.06 19.91
C ILE A 260 12.90 6.28 18.60
N ASN A 261 13.08 6.97 17.47
CA ASN A 261 13.13 6.30 16.17
C ASN A 261 14.30 5.34 16.03
N THR A 262 15.46 5.65 16.63
CA THR A 262 16.61 4.74 16.64
C THR A 262 16.30 3.47 17.43
N VAL A 263 15.62 3.60 18.57
CA VAL A 263 15.21 2.47 19.43
C VAL A 263 14.22 1.58 18.67
N MET A 264 13.17 2.17 18.09
CA MET A 264 12.15 1.45 17.33
C MET A 264 12.73 0.78 16.07
N GLN A 265 13.66 1.44 15.38
CA GLN A 265 14.35 0.89 14.22
C GLN A 265 15.26 -0.29 14.62
N THR A 266 15.95 -0.19 15.75
CA THR A 266 16.75 -1.29 16.29
C THR A 266 15.86 -2.50 16.59
N ALA A 267 14.73 -2.29 17.26
CA ALA A 267 13.76 -3.36 17.53
C ALA A 267 13.21 -3.97 16.23
N PHE A 268 12.89 -3.16 15.22
CA PHE A 268 12.47 -3.65 13.91
C PHE A 268 13.48 -4.61 13.28
N PHE A 269 14.76 -4.23 13.23
CA PHE A 269 15.79 -5.07 12.64
C PHE A 269 16.06 -6.33 13.49
N GLN A 270 15.93 -6.28 14.80
CA GLN A 270 16.10 -7.45 15.67
C GLN A 270 14.96 -8.46 15.53
N LEU A 271 13.73 -7.98 15.42
CA LEU A 271 12.55 -8.83 15.31
C LEU A 271 12.35 -9.45 13.93
N ASN A 272 12.97 -8.87 12.90
CA ASN A 272 12.82 -9.37 11.53
C ASN A 272 14.02 -10.21 11.09
N ALA A 273 13.82 -11.53 11.04
CA ALA A 273 14.84 -12.51 10.68
C ALA A 273 15.13 -12.60 9.16
N PHE A 274 14.66 -11.65 8.34
CA PHE A 274 14.90 -11.66 6.88
C PHE A 274 16.36 -11.36 6.48
N LEU A 275 17.18 -10.94 7.43
CA LEU A 275 18.63 -10.77 7.27
C LEU A 275 19.38 -11.67 8.26
N PRO A 276 20.54 -12.22 7.86
CA PRO A 276 21.44 -12.89 8.80
C PRO A 276 21.85 -11.96 9.95
N GLU A 277 22.02 -12.51 11.13
CA GLU A 277 22.30 -11.73 12.36
C GLU A 277 23.50 -10.76 12.20
N LYS A 278 24.57 -11.22 11.59
CA LYS A 278 25.75 -10.40 11.33
C LYS A 278 25.45 -9.18 10.46
N GLN A 279 24.63 -9.34 9.42
CA GLN A 279 24.20 -8.23 8.56
C GLN A 279 23.27 -7.28 9.29
N ARG A 280 22.38 -7.80 10.15
CA ARG A 280 21.48 -6.96 10.97
C ARG A 280 22.28 -6.06 11.91
N GLN A 281 23.28 -6.62 12.62
CA GLN A 281 24.14 -5.85 13.52
C GLN A 281 24.93 -4.78 12.78
N GLN A 282 25.50 -5.11 11.61
CA GLN A 282 26.19 -4.14 10.78
C GLN A 282 25.27 -3.00 10.33
N LEU A 283 24.09 -3.31 9.79
CA LEU A 283 23.10 -2.31 9.38
C LEU A 283 22.67 -1.40 10.52
N LEU A 284 22.49 -1.96 11.72
CA LEU A 284 22.14 -1.18 12.91
C LEU A 284 23.26 -0.22 13.29
N THR A 285 24.50 -0.70 13.35
CA THR A 285 25.65 0.12 13.71
C THR A 285 25.84 1.27 12.72
N GLU A 286 25.79 0.98 11.43
CA GLU A 286 25.92 1.99 10.37
C GLU A 286 24.76 3.00 10.38
N SER A 287 23.51 2.53 10.69
CA SER A 287 22.34 3.40 10.83
C SER A 287 22.51 4.40 11.97
N VAL A 288 22.96 3.92 13.11
CA VAL A 288 23.22 4.78 14.29
C VAL A 288 24.34 5.76 13.97
N GLN A 289 25.45 5.29 13.44
CA GLN A 289 26.57 6.15 13.05
C GLN A 289 26.14 7.22 12.04
N ALA A 290 25.40 6.86 10.99
CA ALA A 290 24.91 7.82 10.00
C ALA A 290 23.94 8.86 10.59
N ALA A 291 23.09 8.45 11.53
CA ALA A 291 22.15 9.34 12.19
C ALA A 291 22.82 10.36 13.13
N TYR A 292 23.98 9.99 13.70
CA TYR A 292 24.68 10.79 14.73
C TYR A 292 26.03 11.33 14.29
N ALA A 293 26.53 10.99 13.08
CA ALA A 293 27.83 11.43 12.55
C ALA A 293 28.09 12.96 12.65
N LYS A 294 27.02 13.77 12.60
CA LYS A 294 27.13 15.24 12.74
C LYS A 294 27.20 15.73 14.19
N LYS A 295 27.12 14.85 15.18
CA LYS A 295 27.03 15.20 16.61
C LYS A 295 28.23 14.78 17.44
N GLY A 296 29.25 14.20 16.81
CA GLY A 296 30.44 13.67 17.46
C GLY A 296 30.25 12.25 18.00
N GLU A 297 31.35 11.50 18.08
CA GLU A 297 31.41 10.21 18.75
C GLU A 297 31.31 10.42 20.26
N GLN A 298 30.15 10.16 20.86
CA GLN A 298 29.97 9.95 22.29
C GLN A 298 29.36 8.59 22.55
#